data_c39dfed86f484fad1aea92aba1aebd96
#
_entry.id   c39dfed86f484fad1aea92aba1aebd96
#
_cell.length_a   1.000
_cell.length_b   1.000
_cell.length_c   1.000
_cell.angle_alpha   90.00
_cell.angle_beta   90.00
_cell.angle_gamma   90.00
#
_symmetry.space_group_name_H-M   'P 1'
#
loop_
_entity.id
_entity.type
_entity.pdbx_description
1 polymer ?
#
loop_
_entity_poly.entity_id
_entity_poly.type
_entity_poly.pdbx_seq_one_letter_code
_entity_poly.pdbx_strand_id
1 'polypeptide(L)'
;ARAQGFSVAAALRQAIMSAALQRKEAQARDAYADALVRQVLDGMEVRVPDSMVESQLTGLLQELENRLMSQGASLSDYLQMAGMTEEDLRAHARENALESARYELAMTEIARREGIDITEADLDAKYQELSRQHELSVELLRQQLPPLRLRHDLRLAAAQAVVVDSAKRK
;
A
#
# COMPACT_ATOMS: atom_id res chain seq x y z
N ALA A 1 -27.11 22.27 34.04
CA ALA A 1 -27.42 21.50 32.79
C ALA A 1 -26.87 22.16 31.50
N ARG A 2 -26.95 23.53 31.36
CA ARG A 2 -26.42 24.21 30.14
C ARG A 2 -24.91 24.22 30.03
N ALA A 3 -24.14 24.34 31.11
CA ALA A 3 -22.68 24.36 31.09
C ALA A 3 -22.04 23.04 30.66
N GLN A 4 -22.66 21.90 31.00
CA GLN A 4 -22.16 20.57 30.58
C GLN A 4 -22.35 20.31 29.07
N GLY A 5 -23.45 20.82 28.48
CA GLY A 5 -23.70 20.69 27.04
C GLY A 5 -22.66 21.44 26.17
N PHE A 6 -22.23 22.63 26.61
CA PHE A 6 -21.18 23.40 25.91
C PHE A 6 -19.80 22.75 25.99
N SER A 7 -19.46 22.11 27.11
CA SER A 7 -18.21 21.38 27.30
C SER A 7 -18.12 20.16 26.38
N VAL A 8 -19.17 19.37 26.21
CA VAL A 8 -19.24 18.22 25.32
C VAL A 8 -19.15 18.64 23.84
N ALA A 9 -19.86 19.72 23.45
CA ALA A 9 -19.76 20.21 22.06
C ALA A 9 -18.37 20.76 21.71
N ALA A 10 -17.70 21.41 22.65
CA ALA A 10 -16.32 21.89 22.46
C ALA A 10 -15.34 20.73 22.36
N ALA A 11 -15.44 19.72 23.22
CA ALA A 11 -14.62 18.52 23.16
C ALA A 11 -14.84 17.74 21.86
N LEU A 12 -16.07 17.61 21.39
CA LEU A 12 -16.38 16.95 20.12
C LEU A 12 -15.77 17.72 18.93
N ARG A 13 -15.89 19.05 18.91
CA ARG A 13 -15.25 19.86 17.86
C ARG A 13 -13.73 19.68 17.86
N GLN A 14 -13.12 19.70 19.03
CA GLN A 14 -11.67 19.52 19.14
C GLN A 14 -11.24 18.13 18.68
N ALA A 15 -11.99 17.08 19.01
CA ALA A 15 -11.73 15.73 18.54
C ALA A 15 -11.85 15.60 17.00
N ILE A 16 -12.89 16.21 16.41
CA ILE A 16 -13.09 16.23 14.95
C ILE A 16 -11.96 17.02 14.27
N MET A 17 -11.59 18.18 14.80
CA MET A 17 -10.50 18.99 14.25
C MET A 17 -9.16 18.28 14.33
N SER A 18 -8.83 17.64 15.47
CA SER A 18 -7.59 16.87 15.61
C SER A 18 -7.55 15.67 14.68
N ALA A 19 -8.65 14.93 14.53
CA ALA A 19 -8.75 13.81 13.58
C ALA A 19 -8.62 14.28 12.12
N ALA A 20 -9.23 15.42 11.75
CA ALA A 20 -9.11 16.00 10.42
C ALA A 20 -7.67 16.49 10.14
N LEU A 21 -7.00 17.09 11.13
CA LEU A 21 -5.60 17.51 11.00
C LEU A 21 -4.68 16.32 10.84
N GLN A 22 -4.81 15.29 11.68
CA GLN A 22 -4.03 14.06 11.57
C GLN A 22 -4.20 13.37 10.20
N ARG A 23 -5.45 13.36 9.68
CA ARG A 23 -5.71 12.81 8.34
C ARG A 23 -5.01 13.62 7.25
N LYS A 24 -5.06 14.96 7.32
CA LYS A 24 -4.36 15.83 6.35
C LYS A 24 -2.85 15.68 6.43
N GLU A 25 -2.30 15.58 7.63
CA GLU A 25 -0.85 15.35 7.82
C GLU A 25 -0.41 14.00 7.29
N ALA A 26 -1.20 12.93 7.50
CA ALA A 26 -0.95 11.62 6.93
C ALA A 26 -0.97 11.68 5.38
N GLN A 27 -2.03 12.25 4.80
CA GLN A 27 -2.13 12.42 3.35
C GLN A 27 -0.98 13.25 2.75
N ALA A 28 -0.54 14.30 3.44
CA ALA A 28 0.60 15.11 2.98
C ALA A 28 1.92 14.33 3.04
N ARG A 29 2.12 13.50 4.07
CA ARG A 29 3.30 12.61 4.17
C ARG A 29 3.30 11.55 3.08
N ASP A 30 2.14 10.93 2.83
CA ASP A 30 2.00 9.92 1.79
C ASP A 30 2.27 10.52 0.41
N ALA A 31 1.65 11.66 0.08
CA ALA A 31 1.88 12.37 -1.17
C ALA A 31 3.34 12.81 -1.35
N TYR A 32 4.01 13.21 -0.27
CA TYR A 32 5.43 13.55 -0.29
C TYR A 32 6.31 12.31 -0.55
N ALA A 33 6.00 11.19 0.13
CA ALA A 33 6.70 9.93 -0.08
C ALA A 33 6.53 9.44 -1.53
N ASP A 34 5.31 9.50 -2.07
CA ASP A 34 5.02 9.12 -3.46
C ASP A 34 5.79 10.00 -4.47
N ALA A 35 5.85 11.31 -4.22
CA ALA A 35 6.61 12.21 -5.09
C ALA A 35 8.12 11.90 -5.09
N LEU A 36 8.69 11.55 -3.93
CA LEU A 36 10.10 11.14 -3.83
C LEU A 36 10.37 9.81 -4.53
N VAL A 37 9.48 8.84 -4.33
CA VAL A 37 9.56 7.55 -5.03
C VAL A 37 9.51 7.75 -6.54
N ARG A 38 8.59 8.58 -7.05
CA ARG A 38 8.51 8.91 -8.49
C ARG A 38 9.82 9.50 -9.00
N GLN A 39 10.44 10.43 -8.29
CA GLN A 39 11.75 10.98 -8.68
C GLN A 39 12.83 9.89 -8.79
N VAL A 40 12.83 8.91 -7.88
CA VAL A 40 13.73 7.75 -7.95
C VAL A 40 13.45 6.91 -9.19
N LEU A 41 12.16 6.62 -9.45
CA LEU A 41 11.74 5.80 -10.60
C LEU A 41 12.03 6.52 -11.93
N ASP A 42 11.84 7.82 -12.01
CA ASP A 42 12.11 8.62 -13.21
C ASP A 42 13.60 8.68 -13.53
N GLY A 43 14.46 8.69 -12.49
CA GLY A 43 15.92 8.64 -12.63
C GLY A 43 16.50 7.24 -12.86
N MET A 44 15.65 6.19 -12.85
CA MET A 44 16.11 4.82 -12.96
C MET A 44 16.13 4.34 -14.41
N GLU A 45 17.33 4.03 -14.90
CA GLU A 45 17.54 3.35 -16.19
C GLU A 45 17.54 1.83 -16.01
N VAL A 46 16.38 1.20 -16.06
CA VAL A 46 16.25 -0.25 -15.93
C VAL A 46 15.27 -0.80 -16.97
N ARG A 47 15.65 -1.94 -17.54
CA ARG A 47 14.73 -2.72 -18.35
C ARG A 47 13.98 -3.68 -17.46
N VAL A 48 12.68 -3.49 -17.33
CA VAL A 48 11.80 -4.39 -16.57
C VAL A 48 11.53 -5.62 -17.41
N PRO A 49 11.75 -6.84 -16.87
CA PRO A 49 11.37 -8.07 -17.57
C PRO A 49 9.86 -8.17 -17.76
N ASP A 50 9.42 -8.60 -18.96
CA ASP A 50 7.98 -8.77 -19.24
C ASP A 50 7.29 -9.72 -18.25
N SER A 51 7.99 -10.76 -17.78
CA SER A 51 7.46 -11.68 -16.76
C SER A 51 7.10 -10.99 -15.44
N MET A 52 7.84 -9.95 -15.04
CA MET A 52 7.51 -9.17 -13.85
C MET A 52 6.26 -8.32 -14.09
N VAL A 53 6.16 -7.69 -15.26
CA VAL A 53 4.98 -6.91 -15.62
C VAL A 53 3.72 -7.79 -15.64
N GLU A 54 3.80 -8.98 -16.23
CA GLU A 54 2.69 -9.94 -16.25
C GLU A 54 2.32 -10.45 -14.85
N SER A 55 3.30 -10.65 -13.99
CA SER A 55 3.06 -11.01 -12.59
C SER A 55 2.30 -9.92 -11.84
N GLN A 56 2.74 -8.67 -11.96
CA GLN A 56 2.06 -7.50 -11.37
C GLN A 56 0.66 -7.31 -11.94
N LEU A 57 0.50 -7.44 -13.27
CA LEU A 57 -0.79 -7.34 -13.92
C LEU A 57 -1.78 -8.39 -13.40
N THR A 58 -1.32 -9.63 -13.25
CA THR A 58 -2.14 -10.71 -12.68
C THR A 58 -2.57 -10.38 -11.25
N GLY A 59 -1.65 -9.87 -10.43
CA GLY A 59 -1.95 -9.44 -9.07
C GLY A 59 -3.00 -8.32 -9.00
N LEU A 60 -2.87 -7.29 -9.84
CA LEU A 60 -3.82 -6.17 -9.92
C LEU A 60 -5.22 -6.62 -10.33
N LEU A 61 -5.32 -7.52 -11.31
CA LEU A 61 -6.60 -8.06 -11.74
C LEU A 61 -7.25 -8.93 -10.67
N GLN A 62 -6.47 -9.74 -9.98
CA GLN A 62 -6.95 -10.56 -8.87
C GLN A 62 -7.44 -9.69 -7.69
N GLU A 63 -6.74 -8.60 -7.40
CA GLU A 63 -7.16 -7.64 -6.37
C GLU A 63 -8.47 -6.95 -6.75
N LEU A 64 -8.63 -6.55 -8.02
CA LEU A 64 -9.87 -5.99 -8.54
C LEU A 64 -11.03 -6.98 -8.38
N GLU A 65 -10.82 -8.25 -8.80
CA GLU A 65 -11.83 -9.31 -8.68
C GLU A 65 -12.23 -9.54 -7.22
N ASN A 66 -11.28 -9.65 -6.30
CA ASN A 66 -11.54 -9.79 -4.87
C ASN A 66 -12.33 -8.61 -4.29
N ARG A 67 -12.01 -7.39 -4.73
CA ARG A 67 -12.73 -6.17 -4.32
C ARG A 67 -14.18 -6.18 -4.84
N LEU A 68 -14.39 -6.54 -6.09
CA LEU A 68 -15.72 -6.66 -6.66
C LEU A 68 -16.54 -7.73 -5.95
N MET A 69 -15.97 -8.91 -5.71
CA MET A 69 -16.64 -9.98 -4.95
C MET A 69 -17.03 -9.54 -3.54
N SER A 70 -16.20 -8.78 -2.86
CA SER A 70 -16.51 -8.23 -1.53
C SER A 70 -17.70 -7.25 -1.54
N GLN A 71 -18.01 -6.66 -2.69
CA GLN A 71 -19.14 -5.76 -2.93
C GLN A 71 -20.35 -6.48 -3.54
N GLY A 72 -20.28 -7.82 -3.71
CA GLY A 72 -21.34 -8.62 -4.32
C GLY A 72 -21.44 -8.50 -5.84
N ALA A 73 -20.39 -8.03 -6.51
CA ALA A 73 -20.31 -7.91 -7.97
C ALA A 73 -19.30 -8.91 -8.55
N SER A 74 -19.46 -9.27 -9.81
CA SER A 74 -18.47 -10.06 -10.54
C SER A 74 -17.65 -9.20 -11.50
N LEU A 75 -16.48 -9.69 -11.91
CA LEU A 75 -15.68 -9.05 -12.96
C LEU A 75 -16.46 -8.92 -14.27
N SER A 76 -17.27 -9.93 -14.61
CA SER A 76 -18.12 -9.92 -15.80
C SER A 76 -19.14 -8.78 -15.76
N ASP A 77 -19.83 -8.58 -14.62
CA ASP A 77 -20.79 -7.47 -14.45
C ASP A 77 -20.08 -6.11 -14.58
N TYR A 78 -18.91 -5.98 -13.98
CA TYR A 78 -18.09 -4.78 -14.09
C TYR A 78 -17.72 -4.46 -15.55
N LEU A 79 -17.21 -5.45 -16.30
CA LEU A 79 -16.83 -5.29 -17.69
C LEU A 79 -18.03 -4.91 -18.57
N GLN A 80 -19.17 -5.56 -18.34
CA GLN A 80 -20.42 -5.26 -19.05
C GLN A 80 -20.89 -3.83 -18.79
N MET A 81 -20.89 -3.38 -17.53
CA MET A 81 -21.25 -2.00 -17.17
C MET A 81 -20.29 -0.97 -17.76
N ALA A 82 -19.00 -1.29 -17.79
CA ALA A 82 -17.97 -0.40 -18.35
C ALA A 82 -17.92 -0.41 -19.88
N GLY A 83 -18.59 -1.35 -20.54
CA GLY A 83 -18.52 -1.54 -22.00
C GLY A 83 -17.13 -1.94 -22.48
N MET A 84 -16.39 -2.67 -21.67
CA MET A 84 -14.99 -3.07 -21.90
C MET A 84 -14.87 -4.58 -22.01
N THR A 85 -13.90 -5.04 -22.77
CA THR A 85 -13.47 -6.45 -22.78
C THR A 85 -12.42 -6.68 -21.68
N GLU A 86 -12.16 -7.95 -21.36
CA GLU A 86 -11.06 -8.31 -20.47
C GLU A 86 -9.69 -7.88 -21.04
N GLU A 87 -9.54 -7.95 -22.36
CA GLU A 87 -8.33 -7.51 -23.06
C GLU A 87 -8.11 -5.99 -22.91
N ASP A 88 -9.17 -5.19 -23.04
CA ASP A 88 -9.12 -3.74 -22.80
C ASP A 88 -8.74 -3.44 -21.36
N LEU A 89 -9.31 -4.15 -20.39
CA LEU A 89 -8.95 -4.00 -18.97
C LEU A 89 -7.48 -4.33 -18.73
N ARG A 90 -6.99 -5.44 -19.31
CA ARG A 90 -5.57 -5.82 -19.20
C ARG A 90 -4.66 -4.77 -19.84
N ALA A 91 -5.03 -4.25 -21.02
CA ALA A 91 -4.26 -3.21 -21.70
C ALA A 91 -4.17 -1.92 -20.85
N HIS A 92 -5.28 -1.48 -20.25
CA HIS A 92 -5.30 -0.32 -19.37
C HIS A 92 -4.51 -0.54 -18.07
N ALA A 93 -4.57 -1.74 -17.49
CA ALA A 93 -3.86 -2.06 -16.27
C ALA A 93 -2.35 -2.27 -16.47
N ARG A 94 -1.89 -2.50 -17.71
CA ARG A 94 -0.50 -2.82 -18.02
C ARG A 94 0.47 -1.70 -17.66
N GLU A 95 0.08 -0.45 -17.83
CA GLU A 95 0.90 0.71 -17.47
C GLU A 95 1.13 0.75 -15.95
N ASN A 96 0.07 0.57 -15.17
CA ASN A 96 0.16 0.48 -13.71
C ASN A 96 0.99 -0.73 -13.26
N ALA A 97 0.86 -1.87 -13.96
CA ALA A 97 1.65 -3.05 -13.68
C ALA A 97 3.15 -2.83 -13.95
N LEU A 98 3.48 -2.10 -15.02
CA LEU A 98 4.86 -1.70 -15.32
C LEU A 98 5.42 -0.77 -14.24
N GLU A 99 4.65 0.23 -13.80
CA GLU A 99 5.05 1.14 -12.72
C GLU A 99 5.28 0.38 -11.40
N SER A 100 4.38 -0.55 -11.06
CA SER A 100 4.52 -1.43 -9.88
C SER A 100 5.77 -2.31 -9.96
N ALA A 101 6.06 -2.88 -11.13
CA ALA A 101 7.26 -3.68 -11.32
C ALA A 101 8.55 -2.84 -11.22
N ARG A 102 8.54 -1.60 -11.73
CA ARG A 102 9.66 -0.66 -11.55
C ARG A 102 9.87 -0.31 -10.09
N TYR A 103 8.79 -0.04 -9.36
CA TYR A 103 8.83 0.22 -7.93
C TYR A 103 9.45 -0.96 -7.16
N GLU A 104 8.99 -2.17 -7.41
CA GLU A 104 9.50 -3.38 -6.75
C GLU A 104 11.01 -3.57 -7.00
N LEU A 105 11.46 -3.39 -8.25
CA LEU A 105 12.88 -3.46 -8.59
C LEU A 105 13.71 -2.39 -7.87
N ALA A 106 13.23 -1.15 -7.87
CA ALA A 106 13.93 -0.04 -7.23
C ALA A 106 14.05 -0.26 -5.71
N MET A 107 12.94 -0.57 -5.04
CA MET A 107 12.94 -0.79 -3.59
C MET A 107 13.74 -2.03 -3.19
N THR A 108 13.70 -3.10 -3.99
CA THR A 108 14.52 -4.31 -3.76
C THR A 108 16.01 -3.99 -3.84
N GLU A 109 16.43 -3.21 -4.84
CA GLU A 109 17.84 -2.84 -4.98
C GLU A 109 18.29 -1.85 -3.88
N ILE A 110 17.44 -0.91 -3.47
CA ILE A 110 17.73 -0.02 -2.33
C ILE A 110 17.85 -0.86 -1.06
N ALA A 111 16.91 -1.77 -0.80
CA ALA A 111 16.96 -2.65 0.37
C ALA A 111 18.24 -3.49 0.41
N ARG A 112 18.70 -3.97 -0.75
CA ARG A 112 19.94 -4.73 -0.86
C ARG A 112 21.16 -3.85 -0.55
N ARG A 113 21.23 -2.64 -1.09
CA ARG A 113 22.37 -1.72 -0.89
C ARG A 113 22.46 -1.21 0.54
N GLU A 114 21.31 -0.92 1.15
CA GLU A 114 21.22 -0.43 2.53
C GLU A 114 21.30 -1.57 3.57
N GLY A 115 21.40 -2.82 3.13
CA GLY A 115 21.50 -3.98 4.01
C GLY A 115 20.26 -4.20 4.86
N ILE A 116 19.06 -3.83 4.34
CA ILE A 116 17.80 -3.98 5.06
C ILE A 116 17.45 -5.47 5.16
N ASP A 117 17.41 -5.95 6.39
CA ASP A 117 16.96 -7.30 6.73
C ASP A 117 15.77 -7.24 7.68
N ILE A 118 14.78 -8.08 7.44
CA ILE A 118 13.55 -8.18 8.26
C ILE A 118 13.66 -9.44 9.11
N THR A 119 13.74 -9.24 10.40
CA THR A 119 13.90 -10.33 11.37
C THR A 119 12.57 -11.04 11.67
N GLU A 120 12.62 -12.21 12.30
CA GLU A 120 11.41 -12.89 12.79
C GLU A 120 10.67 -12.02 13.83
N ALA A 121 11.39 -11.26 14.64
CA ALA A 121 10.78 -10.35 15.62
C ALA A 121 9.98 -9.24 14.93
N ASP A 122 10.44 -8.70 13.79
CA ASP A 122 9.72 -7.69 12.99
C ASP A 122 8.44 -8.28 12.40
N LEU A 123 8.51 -9.53 11.91
CA LEU A 123 7.34 -10.24 11.41
C LEU A 123 6.30 -10.47 12.51
N ASP A 124 6.73 -10.95 13.67
CA ASP A 124 5.85 -11.18 14.80
C ASP A 124 5.20 -9.91 15.30
N ALA A 125 5.96 -8.82 15.40
CA ALA A 125 5.44 -7.50 15.77
C ALA A 125 4.37 -7.02 14.77
N LYS A 126 4.60 -7.21 13.46
CA LYS A 126 3.64 -6.81 12.43
C LYS A 126 2.38 -7.67 12.44
N TYR A 127 2.49 -8.99 12.62
CA TYR A 127 1.32 -9.83 12.78
C TYR A 127 0.47 -9.45 14.01
N GLN A 128 1.11 -9.11 15.11
CA GLN A 128 0.39 -8.64 16.31
C GLN A 128 -0.27 -7.28 16.11
N GLU A 129 0.37 -6.37 15.36
CA GLU A 129 -0.22 -5.10 14.98
C GLU A 129 -1.48 -5.31 14.12
N LEU A 130 -1.38 -6.12 13.06
CA LEU A 130 -2.50 -6.46 12.18
C LEU A 130 -3.63 -7.18 12.93
N SER A 131 -3.28 -8.09 13.84
CA SER A 131 -4.25 -8.78 14.70
C SER A 131 -5.10 -7.81 15.53
N ARG A 132 -4.47 -6.79 16.10
CA ARG A 132 -5.17 -5.75 16.88
C ARG A 132 -6.00 -4.81 16.01
N GLN A 133 -5.53 -4.49 14.79
CA GLN A 133 -6.22 -3.58 13.88
C GLN A 133 -7.46 -4.21 13.26
N HIS A 134 -7.41 -5.51 12.94
CA HIS A 134 -8.46 -6.22 12.23
C HIS A 134 -9.27 -7.18 13.11
N GLU A 135 -8.94 -7.29 14.40
CA GLU A 135 -9.57 -8.21 15.35
C GLU A 135 -9.52 -9.69 14.88
N LEU A 136 -8.43 -10.07 14.19
CA LEU A 136 -8.19 -11.42 13.68
C LEU A 136 -7.09 -12.12 14.49
N SER A 137 -7.15 -13.46 14.57
CA SER A 137 -6.06 -14.21 15.19
C SER A 137 -4.78 -14.18 14.35
N VAL A 138 -3.62 -14.24 15.00
CA VAL A 138 -2.32 -14.28 14.33
C VAL A 138 -2.20 -15.50 13.41
N GLU A 139 -2.77 -16.65 13.83
CA GLU A 139 -2.78 -17.89 13.03
C GLU A 139 -3.52 -17.71 11.72
N LEU A 140 -4.69 -17.07 11.75
CA LEU A 140 -5.47 -16.78 10.55
C LEU A 140 -4.74 -15.79 9.63
N LEU A 141 -4.12 -14.76 10.22
CA LEU A 141 -3.32 -13.80 9.46
C LEU A 141 -2.12 -14.47 8.78
N ARG A 142 -1.42 -15.40 9.44
CA ARG A 142 -0.30 -16.14 8.83
C ARG A 142 -0.73 -17.05 7.68
N GLN A 143 -1.99 -17.53 7.70
CA GLN A 143 -2.55 -18.31 6.58
C GLN A 143 -2.89 -17.42 5.39
N GLN A 144 -3.49 -16.25 5.63
CA GLN A 144 -3.89 -15.30 4.57
C GLN A 144 -2.72 -14.50 4.01
N LEU A 145 -1.76 -14.16 4.85
CA LEU A 145 -0.56 -13.41 4.52
C LEU A 145 0.67 -14.22 4.96
N PRO A 146 1.22 -15.09 4.09
CA PRO A 146 2.37 -15.93 4.43
C PRO A 146 3.60 -15.10 4.86
N PRO A 147 4.43 -15.61 5.79
CA PRO A 147 5.59 -14.89 6.32
C PRO A 147 6.57 -14.40 5.25
N LEU A 148 6.75 -15.18 4.18
CA LEU A 148 7.64 -14.82 3.08
C LEU A 148 7.15 -13.56 2.35
N ARG A 149 5.84 -13.47 2.11
CA ARG A 149 5.23 -12.30 1.48
C ARG A 149 5.29 -11.08 2.40
N LEU A 150 4.90 -11.24 3.66
CA LEU A 150 4.97 -10.14 4.63
C LEU A 150 6.41 -9.60 4.79
N ARG A 151 7.41 -10.50 4.82
CA ARG A 151 8.82 -10.10 4.88
C ARG A 151 9.23 -9.27 3.67
N HIS A 152 8.81 -9.68 2.48
CA HIS A 152 9.05 -8.93 1.25
C HIS A 152 8.41 -7.54 1.33
N ASP A 153 7.14 -7.46 1.67
CA ASP A 153 6.40 -6.20 1.76
C ASP A 153 7.02 -5.25 2.80
N LEU A 154 7.40 -5.76 3.97
CA LEU A 154 8.09 -4.97 5.00
C LEU A 154 9.46 -4.47 4.53
N ARG A 155 10.18 -5.28 3.76
CA ARG A 155 11.48 -4.89 3.20
C ARG A 155 11.35 -3.76 2.19
N LEU A 156 10.34 -3.80 1.32
CA LEU A 156 10.05 -2.71 0.37
C LEU A 156 9.62 -1.44 1.11
N ALA A 157 8.77 -1.56 2.12
CA ALA A 157 8.33 -0.43 2.94
C ALA A 157 9.52 0.22 3.70
N ALA A 158 10.43 -0.57 4.23
CA ALA A 158 11.64 -0.07 4.87
C ALA A 158 12.58 0.64 3.88
N ALA A 159 12.71 0.13 2.65
CA ALA A 159 13.47 0.79 1.59
C ALA A 159 12.85 2.14 1.20
N GLN A 160 11.52 2.20 1.09
CA GLN A 160 10.81 3.47 0.84
C GLN A 160 11.05 4.48 1.98
N ALA A 161 11.04 4.03 3.23
CA ALA A 161 11.34 4.90 4.37
C ALA A 161 12.76 5.50 4.29
N VAL A 162 13.76 4.73 3.84
CA VAL A 162 15.12 5.23 3.61
C VAL A 162 15.13 6.34 2.54
N VAL A 163 14.39 6.17 1.43
CA VAL A 163 14.25 7.20 0.40
C VAL A 163 13.70 8.50 0.99
N VAL A 164 12.61 8.41 1.76
CA VAL A 164 11.97 9.57 2.40
C VAL A 164 12.90 10.25 3.41
N ASP A 165 13.61 9.48 4.23
CA ASP A 165 14.50 10.02 5.25
C ASP A 165 15.79 10.62 4.67
N SER A 166 16.27 10.11 3.53
CA SER A 166 17.42 10.69 2.82
C SER A 166 17.12 12.08 2.27
N ALA A 167 15.89 12.34 1.83
CA ALA A 167 15.46 13.63 1.32
C ALA A 167 15.32 14.71 2.41
N LYS A 168 15.02 14.32 3.66
CA LYS A 168 14.92 15.25 4.79
C LYS A 168 16.27 15.77 5.29
N ARG A 169 17.39 15.11 4.91
CA ARG A 169 18.75 15.43 5.37
C ARG A 169 19.48 16.46 4.48
N LYS A 170 18.84 16.94 3.43
CA LYS A 170 19.34 18.02 2.55
C LYS A 170 18.62 19.32 2.86
#